data_be885368cca20d9072edcbc6e9fc0c83
#
_entry.id   be885368cca20d9072edcbc6e9fc0c83
#
_cell.length_a   1.000
_cell.length_b   1.000
_cell.length_c   1.000
_cell.angle_alpha   90.00
_cell.angle_beta   90.00
_cell.angle_gamma   90.00
#
_symmetry.space_group_name_H-M   'P 1'
#
loop_
_entity.id
_entity.type
_entity.pdbx_description
1 polymer ?
#
loop_
_entity_poly.entity_id
_entity_poly.type
_entity_poly.pdbx_seq_one_letter_code
_entity_poly.pdbx_strand_id
1 'polypeptide(L)'
;MRRLLLTSVVFMLSLAPELASAGPRTIEVEQPSAVPPGFETYRGYVFDLSENADRKDSAAFADAIRHQLDVVENAGFSPKVLQFFRSVPILASEMTCLDEGAGIACYGPISPERNRRVSSSFTTWDEANLRWSNPNFVDLAADAGPGVIVVRPIMLTHAEDPVLLHEFLHAYHGKLMPQGFDNLGIRAYHADAMSKQVFGKEEYAMKNHKEFFAVTASIFLAGKESMHEPKTRAQLKEKLPKYYKYLVELFGFDPDAPNGTPVASTSSPPQAADAMTASGL
;
A
#
# COMPACT_ATOMS: atom_id res chain seq x y z
N MET A 1 -9.17 -12.34 96.99
CA MET A 1 -8.28 -12.45 95.82
C MET A 1 -9.11 -12.31 94.54
N ARG A 2 -9.17 -11.19 93.92
CA ARG A 2 -9.93 -10.92 92.71
C ARG A 2 -8.90 -10.80 91.54
N ARG A 3 -9.00 -11.72 90.60
CA ARG A 3 -8.18 -11.66 89.37
C ARG A 3 -8.88 -10.76 88.31
N LEU A 4 -8.24 -9.73 87.93
CA LEU A 4 -8.58 -8.87 86.74
C LEU A 4 -8.16 -9.63 85.48
N LEU A 5 -9.11 -9.88 84.61
CA LEU A 5 -8.85 -10.30 83.22
C LEU A 5 -8.76 -9.04 82.34
N LEU A 6 -7.58 -8.74 81.76
CA LEU A 6 -7.40 -7.79 80.72
C LEU A 6 -7.75 -8.42 79.37
N THR A 7 -8.77 -7.87 78.73
CA THR A 7 -9.15 -8.25 77.37
C THR A 7 -8.44 -7.27 76.41
N SER A 8 -7.47 -7.79 75.67
CA SER A 8 -6.81 -7.03 74.57
C SER A 8 -7.69 -7.06 73.32
N VAL A 9 -8.16 -5.90 72.91
CA VAL A 9 -8.84 -5.70 71.64
C VAL A 9 -7.77 -5.43 70.59
N VAL A 10 -7.60 -6.36 69.68
CA VAL A 10 -6.74 -6.17 68.49
C VAL A 10 -7.57 -5.48 67.40
N PHE A 11 -7.23 -4.24 67.11
CA PHE A 11 -7.75 -3.49 65.95
C PHE A 11 -7.01 -3.95 64.71
N MET A 12 -7.66 -4.75 63.86
CA MET A 12 -7.18 -5.02 62.54
C MET A 12 -7.54 -3.84 61.63
N LEU A 13 -6.54 -3.01 61.29
CA LEU A 13 -6.66 -2.08 60.15
C LEU A 13 -6.63 -2.87 58.83
N SER A 14 -7.78 -2.96 58.19
CA SER A 14 -7.84 -3.43 56.80
C SER A 14 -7.34 -2.31 55.87
N LEU A 15 -6.13 -2.47 55.35
CA LEU A 15 -5.64 -1.72 54.21
C LEU A 15 -6.32 -2.24 52.97
N ALA A 16 -7.38 -1.59 52.53
CA ALA A 16 -7.90 -1.79 51.18
C ALA A 16 -6.91 -1.13 50.20
N PRO A 17 -6.47 -1.85 49.11
CA PRO A 17 -5.69 -1.18 48.08
C PRO A 17 -6.61 -0.19 47.35
N GLU A 18 -6.31 1.07 47.41
CA GLU A 18 -6.85 2.07 46.47
C GLU A 18 -6.48 1.66 45.05
N LEU A 19 -7.46 1.13 44.33
CA LEU A 19 -7.39 1.02 42.89
C LEU A 19 -7.35 2.45 42.33
N ALA A 20 -6.15 2.97 42.12
CA ALA A 20 -5.94 4.17 41.38
C ALA A 20 -6.58 3.97 39.98
N SER A 21 -7.74 4.58 39.79
CA SER A 21 -8.36 4.72 38.48
C SER A 21 -7.38 5.48 37.59
N ALA A 22 -6.67 4.76 36.75
CA ALA A 22 -5.90 5.37 35.66
C ALA A 22 -6.91 6.05 34.74
N GLY A 23 -7.04 7.36 34.86
CA GLY A 23 -7.79 8.18 33.90
C GLY A 23 -7.27 7.93 32.48
N PRO A 24 -8.06 8.27 31.48
CA PRO A 24 -7.66 8.08 30.09
C PRO A 24 -6.30 8.76 29.89
N ARG A 25 -5.27 7.95 29.60
CA ARG A 25 -3.97 8.49 29.22
C ARG A 25 -4.18 9.24 27.92
N THR A 26 -4.10 10.56 27.97
CA THR A 26 -3.96 11.38 26.77
C THR A 26 -2.62 10.97 26.15
N ILE A 27 -2.67 10.22 25.08
CA ILE A 27 -1.48 9.92 24.31
C ILE A 27 -1.12 11.24 23.65
N GLU A 28 -0.06 11.87 24.14
CA GLU A 28 0.52 13.03 23.52
C GLU A 28 1.11 12.54 22.19
N VAL A 29 0.43 12.82 21.08
CA VAL A 29 0.92 12.52 19.74
C VAL A 29 2.11 13.45 19.54
N GLU A 30 3.31 12.90 19.68
CA GLU A 30 4.55 13.64 19.41
C GLU A 30 4.46 14.09 17.94
N GLN A 31 4.39 15.40 17.73
CA GLN A 31 4.41 15.98 16.39
C GLN A 31 5.69 15.48 15.70
N PRO A 32 5.60 15.05 14.45
CA PRO A 32 6.77 14.51 13.76
C PRO A 32 7.90 15.53 13.86
N SER A 33 9.05 15.08 14.33
CA SER A 33 10.31 15.82 14.19
C SER A 33 10.45 16.24 12.73
N ALA A 34 10.98 17.43 12.48
CA ALA A 34 11.07 18.00 11.14
C ALA A 34 11.50 16.94 10.10
N VAL A 35 10.81 16.91 8.97
CA VAL A 35 11.16 16.02 7.85
C VAL A 35 12.63 16.25 7.50
N PRO A 36 13.46 15.19 7.37
CA PRO A 36 14.87 15.34 7.06
C PRO A 36 15.10 16.14 5.77
N PRO A 37 16.24 16.85 5.62
CA PRO A 37 16.58 17.52 4.37
C PRO A 37 16.54 16.56 3.18
N GLY A 38 15.93 16.99 2.08
CA GLY A 38 15.74 16.18 0.89
C GLY A 38 14.48 15.32 0.89
N PHE A 39 13.78 15.24 2.02
CA PHE A 39 12.48 14.56 2.11
C PHE A 39 11.35 15.57 1.98
N GLU A 40 10.27 15.13 1.37
CA GLU A 40 9.03 15.90 1.28
C GLU A 40 7.86 15.06 1.80
N THR A 41 6.83 15.78 2.24
CA THR A 41 5.55 15.19 2.63
C THR A 41 4.43 15.77 1.79
N TYR A 42 3.55 14.91 1.30
CA TYR A 42 2.35 15.32 0.57
C TYR A 42 1.19 14.38 0.88
N ARG A 43 0.06 14.90 1.35
CA ARG A 43 -1.13 14.13 1.74
C ARG A 43 -0.83 12.96 2.70
N GLY A 44 0.20 13.08 3.53
CA GLY A 44 0.65 12.03 4.46
C GLY A 44 1.62 11.02 3.87
N TYR A 45 1.92 11.08 2.58
CA TYR A 45 3.02 10.33 1.97
C TYR A 45 4.34 11.01 2.25
N VAL A 46 5.39 10.21 2.39
CA VAL A 46 6.77 10.70 2.52
C VAL A 46 7.57 10.20 1.34
N PHE A 47 8.27 11.10 0.65
CA PHE A 47 9.15 10.75 -0.45
C PHE A 47 10.50 11.43 -0.35
N ASP A 48 11.54 10.68 -0.71
CA ASP A 48 12.93 11.09 -0.64
C ASP A 48 13.42 11.56 -2.00
N LEU A 49 13.78 12.84 -2.10
CA LEU A 49 14.35 13.48 -3.28
C LEU A 49 15.86 13.70 -3.16
N SER A 50 16.51 13.23 -2.08
CA SER A 50 17.90 13.60 -1.75
C SER A 50 18.89 13.25 -2.87
N GLU A 51 18.69 12.13 -3.59
CA GLU A 51 19.54 11.76 -4.73
C GLU A 51 19.29 12.62 -5.98
N ASN A 52 18.22 13.42 -5.99
CA ASN A 52 17.82 14.27 -7.11
C ASN A 52 17.87 15.77 -6.79
N ALA A 53 18.38 16.15 -5.60
CA ALA A 53 18.38 17.53 -5.13
C ALA A 53 19.12 18.50 -6.08
N ASP A 54 20.21 18.06 -6.66
CA ASP A 54 21.05 18.87 -7.55
C ASP A 54 20.60 18.83 -9.03
N ARG A 55 19.53 18.11 -9.35
CA ARG A 55 19.00 18.06 -10.72
C ARG A 55 18.29 19.37 -11.06
N LYS A 56 18.48 19.84 -12.29
CA LYS A 56 17.82 21.06 -12.79
C LYS A 56 16.29 20.93 -12.83
N ASP A 57 15.77 19.71 -12.96
CA ASP A 57 14.35 19.37 -13.05
C ASP A 57 13.79 18.79 -11.72
N SER A 58 14.54 18.92 -10.62
CA SER A 58 14.15 18.37 -9.30
C SER A 58 12.76 18.85 -8.85
N ALA A 59 12.46 20.14 -9.01
CA ALA A 59 11.16 20.69 -8.67
C ALA A 59 10.02 20.09 -9.54
N ALA A 60 10.24 19.98 -10.84
CA ALA A 60 9.27 19.36 -11.75
C ALA A 60 9.06 17.88 -11.41
N PHE A 61 10.11 17.19 -10.99
CA PHE A 61 10.00 15.80 -10.57
C PHE A 61 9.20 15.65 -9.26
N ALA A 62 9.43 16.53 -8.28
CA ALA A 62 8.63 16.59 -7.08
C ALA A 62 7.14 16.85 -7.38
N ASP A 63 6.85 17.79 -8.28
CA ASP A 63 5.48 18.10 -8.71
C ASP A 63 4.82 16.91 -9.43
N ALA A 64 5.58 16.19 -10.26
CA ALA A 64 5.08 14.99 -10.91
C ALA A 64 4.74 13.88 -9.88
N ILE A 65 5.58 13.68 -8.85
CA ILE A 65 5.27 12.75 -7.76
C ILE A 65 3.98 13.17 -7.05
N ARG A 66 3.81 14.47 -6.71
CA ARG A 66 2.58 14.97 -6.06
C ARG A 66 1.35 14.73 -6.93
N HIS A 67 1.44 14.98 -8.24
CA HIS A 67 0.36 14.70 -9.19
C HIS A 67 -0.01 13.22 -9.21
N GLN A 68 0.98 12.33 -9.25
CA GLN A 68 0.76 10.89 -9.18
C GLN A 68 0.10 10.46 -7.85
N LEU A 69 0.46 11.08 -6.74
CA LEU A 69 -0.18 10.83 -5.44
C LEU A 69 -1.63 11.33 -5.41
N ASP A 70 -1.96 12.41 -6.12
CA ASP A 70 -3.35 12.83 -6.31
C ASP A 70 -4.16 11.77 -7.09
N VAL A 71 -3.58 11.12 -8.09
CA VAL A 71 -4.22 10.01 -8.79
C VAL A 71 -4.53 8.86 -7.83
N VAL A 72 -3.59 8.51 -6.95
CA VAL A 72 -3.78 7.46 -5.92
C VAL A 72 -4.88 7.82 -4.93
N GLU A 73 -4.87 9.04 -4.40
CA GLU A 73 -5.89 9.51 -3.45
C GLU A 73 -7.30 9.57 -4.05
N ASN A 74 -7.41 9.82 -5.35
CA ASN A 74 -8.68 9.91 -6.05
C ASN A 74 -9.13 8.57 -6.67
N ALA A 75 -8.37 7.49 -6.51
CA ALA A 75 -8.65 6.18 -7.09
C ALA A 75 -9.82 5.42 -6.41
N GLY A 76 -10.39 5.95 -5.34
CA GLY A 76 -11.56 5.37 -4.67
C GLY A 76 -11.22 4.31 -3.60
N PHE A 77 -10.00 4.22 -3.16
CA PHE A 77 -9.60 3.33 -2.07
C PHE A 77 -10.22 3.71 -0.73
N SER A 78 -10.46 2.71 0.11
CA SER A 78 -10.90 2.95 1.48
C SER A 78 -9.82 3.70 2.29
N PRO A 79 -10.22 4.45 3.35
CA PRO A 79 -9.25 5.14 4.21
C PRO A 79 -8.17 4.22 4.79
N LYS A 80 -8.51 2.96 5.08
CA LYS A 80 -7.57 1.95 5.59
C LYS A 80 -6.50 1.59 4.56
N VAL A 81 -6.88 1.46 3.30
CA VAL A 81 -5.93 1.18 2.21
C VAL A 81 -5.02 2.39 1.97
N LEU A 82 -5.58 3.61 1.92
CA LEU A 82 -4.78 4.83 1.77
C LEU A 82 -3.81 5.01 2.94
N GLN A 83 -4.21 4.66 4.15
CA GLN A 83 -3.33 4.70 5.31
C GLN A 83 -2.15 3.72 5.17
N PHE A 84 -2.41 2.50 4.70
CA PHE A 84 -1.34 1.57 4.37
C PHE A 84 -0.42 2.14 3.29
N PHE A 85 -0.95 2.72 2.21
CA PHE A 85 -0.13 3.30 1.14
C PHE A 85 0.77 4.43 1.66
N ARG A 86 0.29 5.26 2.59
CA ARG A 86 1.10 6.31 3.23
C ARG A 86 2.24 5.76 4.09
N SER A 87 2.19 4.48 4.47
CA SER A 87 3.29 3.81 5.17
C SER A 87 4.36 3.25 4.22
N VAL A 88 4.11 3.20 2.91
CA VAL A 88 5.07 2.72 1.92
C VAL A 88 6.02 3.85 1.54
N PRO A 89 7.32 3.72 1.83
CA PRO A 89 8.32 4.72 1.44
C PRO A 89 8.41 4.88 -0.08
N ILE A 90 8.61 6.11 -0.54
CA ILE A 90 8.85 6.45 -1.95
C ILE A 90 10.25 7.04 -2.08
N LEU A 91 11.07 6.45 -2.92
CA LEU A 91 12.44 6.90 -3.21
C LEU A 91 12.51 7.43 -4.64
N ALA A 92 12.80 8.71 -4.79
CA ALA A 92 13.11 9.32 -6.08
C ALA A 92 14.59 9.04 -6.40
N SER A 93 14.87 8.01 -7.20
CA SER A 93 16.22 7.50 -7.42
C SER A 93 16.36 6.82 -8.77
N GLU A 94 17.56 6.79 -9.34
CA GLU A 94 17.87 5.98 -10.53
C GLU A 94 18.09 4.48 -10.19
N MET A 95 17.95 4.09 -8.92
CA MET A 95 18.06 2.68 -8.54
C MET A 95 16.89 1.86 -9.07
N THR A 96 17.04 0.56 -9.07
CA THR A 96 15.99 -0.42 -9.37
C THR A 96 15.74 -1.29 -8.16
N CYS A 97 14.53 -1.85 -8.06
CA CYS A 97 14.24 -2.89 -7.09
C CYS A 97 15.03 -4.17 -7.41
N LEU A 98 15.17 -5.06 -6.42
CA LEU A 98 15.70 -6.39 -6.67
C LEU A 98 14.74 -7.14 -7.63
N ASP A 99 15.32 -7.93 -8.51
CA ASP A 99 14.61 -8.76 -9.49
C ASP A 99 13.79 -8.00 -10.55
N GLU A 100 13.91 -6.66 -10.59
CA GLU A 100 13.25 -5.81 -11.57
C GLU A 100 14.26 -5.20 -12.56
N GLY A 101 13.86 -5.11 -13.81
CA GLY A 101 14.59 -4.36 -14.82
C GLY A 101 14.50 -2.84 -14.61
N ALA A 102 15.20 -2.07 -15.47
CA ALA A 102 15.17 -0.62 -15.44
C ALA A 102 13.83 -0.09 -15.98
N GLY A 103 12.77 -0.15 -15.18
CA GLY A 103 11.46 0.45 -15.45
C GLY A 103 11.40 1.95 -15.14
N ILE A 104 10.21 2.54 -15.27
CA ILE A 104 9.90 3.92 -14.86
C ILE A 104 9.90 4.01 -13.33
N ALA A 105 9.30 3.03 -12.69
CA ALA A 105 9.25 2.83 -11.26
C ALA A 105 9.30 1.32 -10.95
N CYS A 106 9.36 0.97 -9.68
CA CYS A 106 9.20 -0.40 -9.20
C CYS A 106 8.75 -0.42 -7.74
N TYR A 107 8.02 -1.47 -7.37
CA TYR A 107 7.71 -1.80 -5.98
C TYR A 107 8.39 -3.11 -5.59
N GLY A 108 9.08 -3.12 -4.45
CA GLY A 108 9.68 -4.34 -3.95
C GLY A 108 10.78 -4.09 -2.93
N PRO A 109 11.55 -5.14 -2.58
CA PRO A 109 12.75 -4.98 -1.80
C PRO A 109 13.84 -4.30 -2.62
N ILE A 110 14.68 -3.54 -1.94
CA ILE A 110 15.93 -3.00 -2.47
C ILE A 110 17.11 -3.77 -1.88
N SER A 111 18.31 -3.65 -2.50
CA SER A 111 19.48 -4.36 -2.00
C SER A 111 19.78 -4.00 -0.53
N PRO A 112 20.29 -4.94 0.29
CA PRO A 112 20.61 -4.67 1.70
C PRO A 112 21.59 -3.52 1.90
N GLU A 113 22.53 -3.33 0.98
CA GLU A 113 23.50 -2.24 1.03
C GLU A 113 22.82 -0.88 0.84
N ARG A 114 21.94 -0.75 -0.16
CA ARG A 114 21.18 0.47 -0.43
C ARG A 114 20.18 0.74 0.68
N ASN A 115 19.53 -0.30 1.19
CA ASN A 115 18.61 -0.20 2.30
C ASN A 115 19.26 0.40 3.55
N ARG A 116 20.45 -0.03 3.93
CA ARG A 116 21.19 0.55 5.07
C ARG A 116 21.43 2.05 4.93
N ARG A 117 21.72 2.53 3.74
CA ARG A 117 21.95 3.95 3.47
C ARG A 117 20.65 4.75 3.54
N VAL A 118 19.59 4.24 2.94
CA VAL A 118 18.28 4.88 2.89
C VAL A 118 17.63 4.92 4.27
N SER A 119 17.57 3.79 4.96
CA SER A 119 16.83 3.68 6.22
C SER A 119 17.49 4.44 7.39
N SER A 120 18.77 4.84 7.26
CA SER A 120 19.40 5.70 8.27
C SER A 120 18.82 7.12 8.33
N SER A 121 18.24 7.60 7.23
CA SER A 121 17.70 8.95 7.11
C SER A 121 16.19 8.98 6.82
N PHE A 122 15.62 7.87 6.37
CA PHE A 122 14.22 7.79 6.01
C PHE A 122 13.32 7.65 7.25
N THR A 123 12.28 8.48 7.34
CA THR A 123 11.25 8.35 8.37
C THR A 123 9.90 8.05 7.73
N THR A 124 9.14 7.14 8.35
CA THR A 124 7.77 6.83 7.97
C THR A 124 6.85 6.91 9.18
N TRP A 125 5.56 7.11 8.92
CA TRP A 125 4.57 7.10 9.97
C TRP A 125 4.37 5.68 10.50
N ASP A 126 4.67 5.50 11.80
CA ASP A 126 4.41 4.27 12.53
C ASP A 126 3.07 4.41 13.26
N GLU A 127 2.02 3.83 12.68
CA GLU A 127 0.68 3.91 13.24
C GLU A 127 0.53 3.19 14.57
N ALA A 128 1.25 2.09 14.76
CA ALA A 128 1.18 1.32 16.00
C ALA A 128 1.69 2.13 17.21
N ASN A 129 2.66 3.03 16.95
CA ASN A 129 3.26 3.87 17.97
C ASN A 129 2.88 5.35 17.80
N LEU A 130 2.02 5.69 16.84
CA LEU A 130 1.55 7.05 16.54
C LEU A 130 2.69 8.07 16.42
N ARG A 131 3.77 7.71 15.73
CA ARG A 131 4.95 8.56 15.57
C ARG A 131 5.63 8.33 14.23
N TRP A 132 6.38 9.32 13.79
CA TRP A 132 7.34 9.14 12.71
C TRP A 132 8.53 8.34 13.24
N SER A 133 8.90 7.31 12.53
CA SER A 133 10.05 6.47 12.86
C SER A 133 10.89 6.18 11.64
N ASN A 134 12.17 5.96 11.83
CA ASN A 134 12.96 5.32 10.80
C ASN A 134 12.51 3.88 10.69
N PRO A 135 12.14 3.42 9.47
CA PRO A 135 11.86 2.01 9.28
C PRO A 135 13.13 1.22 9.62
N ASN A 136 12.93 0.09 10.26
CA ASN A 136 14.04 -0.82 10.47
C ASN A 136 14.55 -1.28 9.10
N PHE A 137 15.87 -1.36 8.93
CA PHE A 137 16.49 -1.88 7.71
C PHE A 137 15.92 -3.21 7.25
N VAL A 138 15.64 -4.08 8.21
CA VAL A 138 15.05 -5.39 7.95
C VAL A 138 13.67 -5.25 7.34
N ASP A 139 12.89 -4.24 7.74
CA ASP A 139 11.51 -4.07 7.30
C ASP A 139 11.40 -3.56 5.86
N LEU A 140 12.37 -2.79 5.38
CA LEU A 140 12.41 -2.36 3.98
C LEU A 140 12.93 -3.44 3.02
N ALA A 141 13.81 -4.31 3.51
CA ALA A 141 14.46 -5.35 2.71
C ALA A 141 13.74 -6.71 2.79
N ALA A 142 12.90 -6.92 3.82
CA ALA A 142 12.21 -8.17 4.06
C ALA A 142 10.74 -8.11 3.62
N ASP A 143 10.17 -9.30 3.38
CA ASP A 143 8.75 -9.45 3.05
C ASP A 143 7.81 -8.99 4.18
N ALA A 144 8.30 -8.84 5.41
CA ALA A 144 7.52 -8.42 6.57
C ALA A 144 7.15 -6.93 6.58
N GLY A 145 7.97 -6.07 5.96
CA GLY A 145 7.73 -4.63 5.90
C GLY A 145 6.73 -4.22 4.81
N PRO A 146 6.42 -2.91 4.69
CA PRO A 146 5.50 -2.40 3.69
C PRO A 146 6.05 -2.48 2.24
N GLY A 147 7.33 -2.81 2.08
CA GLY A 147 8.05 -2.66 0.82
C GLY A 147 8.48 -1.22 0.58
N VAL A 148 8.97 -0.92 -0.60
CA VAL A 148 9.40 0.41 -1.01
C VAL A 148 9.04 0.63 -2.47
N ILE A 149 8.64 1.84 -2.82
CA ILE A 149 8.48 2.28 -4.20
C ILE A 149 9.73 3.09 -4.57
N VAL A 150 10.37 2.71 -5.66
CA VAL A 150 11.42 3.50 -6.28
C VAL A 150 10.85 4.11 -7.55
N VAL A 151 10.97 5.43 -7.71
CA VAL A 151 10.53 6.15 -8.89
C VAL A 151 11.70 6.87 -9.53
N ARG A 152 11.89 6.67 -10.83
CA ARG A 152 13.02 7.23 -11.57
C ARG A 152 12.63 8.54 -12.23
N PRO A 153 13.58 9.48 -12.43
CA PRO A 153 13.31 10.75 -13.09
C PRO A 153 12.70 10.66 -14.49
N ILE A 154 12.88 9.52 -15.18
CA ILE A 154 12.22 9.26 -16.46
C ILE A 154 10.69 9.32 -16.37
N MET A 155 10.11 9.20 -15.17
CA MET A 155 8.68 9.41 -14.93
C MET A 155 8.18 10.76 -15.45
N LEU A 156 9.02 11.77 -15.53
CA LEU A 156 8.66 13.07 -16.11
C LEU A 156 8.14 12.97 -17.55
N THR A 157 8.59 11.98 -18.31
CA THR A 157 8.10 11.71 -19.68
C THR A 157 6.84 10.87 -19.72
N HIS A 158 6.38 10.39 -18.54
CA HIS A 158 5.22 9.52 -18.32
C HIS A 158 4.28 10.09 -17.24
N ALA A 159 4.27 11.40 -17.06
CA ALA A 159 3.54 12.04 -15.97
C ALA A 159 2.02 11.81 -16.02
N GLU A 160 1.47 11.55 -17.22
CA GLU A 160 0.05 11.26 -17.42
C GLU A 160 -0.32 9.78 -17.18
N ASP A 161 0.64 8.87 -17.23
CA ASP A 161 0.42 7.46 -16.92
C ASP A 161 0.27 7.29 -15.40
N PRO A 162 -0.59 6.39 -14.89
CA PRO A 162 -0.80 6.21 -13.45
C PRO A 162 0.32 5.37 -12.80
N VAL A 163 1.58 5.85 -12.93
CA VAL A 163 2.79 5.11 -12.52
C VAL A 163 2.78 4.75 -11.04
N LEU A 164 2.60 5.72 -10.14
CA LEU A 164 2.59 5.41 -8.70
C LEU A 164 1.37 4.57 -8.30
N LEU A 165 0.22 4.76 -8.95
CA LEU A 165 -0.94 3.89 -8.70
C LEU A 165 -0.63 2.44 -9.04
N HIS A 166 0.08 2.18 -10.15
CA HIS A 166 0.54 0.84 -10.52
C HIS A 166 1.43 0.23 -9.43
N GLU A 167 2.42 0.97 -8.93
CA GLU A 167 3.32 0.49 -7.89
C GLU A 167 2.60 0.26 -6.54
N PHE A 168 1.69 1.15 -6.17
CA PHE A 168 0.85 0.93 -4.98
C PHE A 168 -0.08 -0.28 -5.12
N LEU A 169 -0.49 -0.63 -6.33
CA LEU A 169 -1.25 -1.86 -6.57
C LEU A 169 -0.40 -3.12 -6.41
N HIS A 170 0.90 -3.08 -6.70
CA HIS A 170 1.80 -4.13 -6.28
C HIS A 170 1.88 -4.24 -4.76
N ALA A 171 1.98 -3.11 -4.04
CA ALA A 171 1.94 -3.11 -2.58
C ALA A 171 0.62 -3.66 -2.04
N TYR A 172 -0.51 -3.26 -2.61
CA TYR A 172 -1.83 -3.79 -2.28
C TYR A 172 -1.90 -5.31 -2.50
N HIS A 173 -1.47 -5.78 -3.67
CA HIS A 173 -1.45 -7.20 -4.02
C HIS A 173 -0.59 -7.99 -3.03
N GLY A 174 0.65 -7.54 -2.82
CA GLY A 174 1.62 -8.27 -1.99
C GLY A 174 1.32 -8.27 -0.50
N LYS A 175 0.66 -7.23 0.03
CA LYS A 175 0.52 -7.00 1.47
C LYS A 175 -0.91 -7.03 2.01
N LEU A 176 -1.90 -6.67 1.20
CA LEU A 176 -3.29 -6.58 1.66
C LEU A 176 -4.18 -7.69 1.11
N MET A 177 -3.83 -8.30 -0.02
CA MET A 177 -4.61 -9.42 -0.55
C MET A 177 -4.28 -10.73 0.16
N PRO A 178 -5.26 -11.64 0.30
CA PRO A 178 -5.00 -12.98 0.82
C PRO A 178 -3.89 -13.69 0.03
N GLN A 179 -2.92 -14.26 0.72
CA GLN A 179 -1.74 -14.93 0.15
C GLN A 179 -0.78 -14.01 -0.62
N GLY A 180 -0.96 -12.70 -0.53
CA GLY A 180 -0.10 -11.72 -1.20
C GLY A 180 0.04 -12.00 -2.69
N PHE A 181 1.25 -11.97 -3.21
CA PHE A 181 1.53 -12.25 -4.62
C PHE A 181 1.14 -13.67 -5.08
N ASP A 182 0.92 -14.61 -4.17
CA ASP A 182 0.41 -15.94 -4.49
C ASP A 182 -1.12 -16.03 -4.49
N ASN A 183 -1.81 -14.88 -4.54
CA ASN A 183 -3.27 -14.83 -4.60
C ASN A 183 -3.81 -15.69 -5.74
N LEU A 184 -4.59 -16.72 -5.37
CA LEU A 184 -5.08 -17.72 -6.31
C LEU A 184 -6.06 -17.15 -7.34
N GLY A 185 -6.86 -16.15 -6.94
CA GLY A 185 -7.80 -15.48 -7.84
C GLY A 185 -7.09 -14.75 -8.98
N ILE A 186 -6.10 -13.92 -8.64
CA ILE A 186 -5.32 -13.19 -9.64
C ILE A 186 -4.55 -14.15 -10.56
N ARG A 187 -3.92 -15.19 -9.98
CA ARG A 187 -3.22 -16.21 -10.77
C ARG A 187 -4.15 -16.93 -11.74
N ALA A 188 -5.37 -17.28 -11.31
CA ALA A 188 -6.36 -17.95 -12.14
C ALA A 188 -6.83 -17.05 -13.30
N TYR A 189 -7.13 -15.78 -13.04
CA TYR A 189 -7.54 -14.84 -14.09
C TYR A 189 -6.43 -14.56 -15.10
N HIS A 190 -5.18 -14.42 -14.63
CA HIS A 190 -4.03 -14.29 -15.53
C HIS A 190 -3.85 -15.54 -16.40
N ALA A 191 -3.90 -16.73 -15.82
CA ALA A 191 -3.78 -17.99 -16.55
C ALA A 191 -4.90 -18.17 -17.59
N ASP A 192 -6.13 -17.78 -17.24
CA ASP A 192 -7.27 -17.79 -18.17
C ASP A 192 -7.05 -16.83 -19.34
N ALA A 193 -6.62 -15.58 -19.05
CA ALA A 193 -6.31 -14.58 -20.06
C ALA A 193 -5.17 -15.03 -20.99
N MET A 194 -4.12 -15.66 -20.44
CA MET A 194 -3.02 -16.26 -21.21
C MET A 194 -3.51 -17.41 -22.12
N SER A 195 -4.30 -18.34 -21.58
CA SER A 195 -4.79 -19.49 -22.33
C SER A 195 -5.69 -19.10 -23.51
N LYS A 196 -6.47 -18.03 -23.33
CA LYS A 196 -7.39 -17.47 -24.33
C LYS A 196 -6.72 -16.47 -25.27
N GLN A 197 -5.46 -16.12 -25.01
CA GLN A 197 -4.71 -15.10 -25.76
C GLN A 197 -5.50 -13.78 -25.86
N VAL A 198 -6.09 -13.35 -24.74
CA VAL A 198 -6.95 -12.15 -24.69
C VAL A 198 -6.20 -10.89 -25.11
N PHE A 199 -4.91 -10.81 -24.76
CA PHE A 199 -3.97 -9.79 -25.20
C PHE A 199 -2.76 -10.46 -25.85
N GLY A 200 -1.94 -9.68 -26.55
CA GLY A 200 -0.68 -10.16 -27.12
C GLY A 200 0.23 -10.74 -26.03
N LYS A 201 0.98 -11.80 -26.34
CA LYS A 201 1.88 -12.45 -25.36
C LYS A 201 2.96 -11.51 -24.84
N GLU A 202 3.36 -10.54 -25.66
CA GLU A 202 4.40 -9.55 -25.35
C GLU A 202 3.84 -8.34 -24.59
N GLU A 203 2.52 -8.26 -24.39
CA GLU A 203 1.92 -7.18 -23.64
C GLU A 203 2.36 -7.22 -22.16
N TYR A 204 2.65 -6.04 -21.62
CA TYR A 204 3.21 -5.91 -20.28
C TYR A 204 2.33 -6.58 -19.21
N ALA A 205 1.00 -6.43 -19.32
CA ALA A 205 0.05 -7.11 -18.46
C ALA A 205 0.15 -8.66 -18.50
N MET A 206 0.71 -9.23 -19.56
CA MET A 206 0.82 -10.69 -19.72
C MET A 206 2.17 -11.25 -19.25
N LYS A 207 3.11 -10.39 -18.85
CA LYS A 207 4.44 -10.78 -18.36
C LYS A 207 4.37 -11.74 -17.16
N ASN A 208 3.51 -11.44 -16.20
CA ASN A 208 3.21 -12.30 -15.05
C ASN A 208 1.93 -11.81 -14.35
N HIS A 209 1.43 -12.58 -13.40
CA HIS A 209 0.18 -12.28 -12.69
C HIS A 209 0.26 -11.01 -11.80
N LYS A 210 1.44 -10.57 -11.37
CA LYS A 210 1.62 -9.33 -10.61
C LYS A 210 1.37 -8.13 -11.52
N GLU A 211 2.02 -8.12 -12.70
CA GLU A 211 1.83 -7.09 -13.71
C GLU A 211 0.41 -7.09 -14.27
N PHE A 212 -0.16 -8.29 -14.51
CA PHE A 212 -1.55 -8.42 -14.91
C PHE A 212 -2.48 -7.68 -13.96
N PHE A 213 -2.33 -7.90 -12.66
CA PHE A 213 -3.15 -7.20 -11.66
C PHE A 213 -2.87 -5.70 -11.65
N ALA A 214 -1.61 -5.29 -11.55
CA ALA A 214 -1.25 -3.87 -11.40
C ALA A 214 -1.69 -3.03 -12.62
N VAL A 215 -1.45 -3.52 -13.86
CA VAL A 215 -1.90 -2.84 -15.09
C VAL A 215 -3.41 -2.76 -15.15
N THR A 216 -4.10 -3.88 -15.01
CA THR A 216 -5.56 -3.92 -15.20
C THR A 216 -6.32 -3.19 -14.10
N ALA A 217 -5.84 -3.27 -12.84
CA ALA A 217 -6.43 -2.55 -11.72
C ALA A 217 -6.15 -1.04 -11.79
N SER A 218 -4.97 -0.59 -12.27
CA SER A 218 -4.71 0.83 -12.47
C SER A 218 -5.62 1.43 -13.54
N ILE A 219 -5.87 0.72 -14.64
CA ILE A 219 -6.82 1.12 -15.69
C ILE A 219 -8.25 1.16 -15.15
N PHE A 220 -8.64 0.14 -14.38
CA PHE A 220 -9.94 0.08 -13.72
C PHE A 220 -10.18 1.28 -12.81
N LEU A 221 -9.21 1.63 -11.99
CA LEU A 221 -9.32 2.69 -10.98
C LEU A 221 -9.15 4.09 -11.57
N ALA A 222 -8.05 4.33 -12.29
CA ALA A 222 -7.74 5.67 -12.81
C ALA A 222 -8.65 6.07 -13.99
N GLY A 223 -9.14 5.11 -14.78
CA GLY A 223 -9.97 5.40 -15.95
C GLY A 223 -9.24 6.16 -17.05
N LYS A 224 -7.92 6.30 -16.95
CA LYS A 224 -7.08 6.90 -17.99
C LYS A 224 -6.70 5.86 -19.03
N GLU A 225 -6.42 6.31 -20.26
CA GLU A 225 -5.84 5.44 -21.27
C GLU A 225 -4.44 4.97 -20.83
N SER A 226 -4.14 3.72 -21.12
CA SER A 226 -2.86 3.09 -20.80
C SER A 226 -2.01 2.92 -22.05
N MET A 227 -0.69 3.01 -21.91
CA MET A 227 0.23 2.60 -22.97
C MET A 227 0.21 1.08 -23.22
N HIS A 228 -0.23 0.29 -22.24
CA HIS A 228 -0.34 -1.17 -22.28
C HIS A 228 -1.78 -1.62 -22.54
N GLU A 229 -1.96 -2.83 -23.11
CA GLU A 229 -3.26 -3.46 -23.15
C GLU A 229 -3.63 -4.10 -21.78
N PRO A 230 -4.92 -3.95 -21.43
CA PRO A 230 -6.02 -3.21 -22.08
C PRO A 230 -5.79 -1.68 -22.04
N LYS A 231 -6.12 -1.00 -23.15
CA LYS A 231 -5.90 0.46 -23.27
C LYS A 231 -6.86 1.27 -22.40
N THR A 232 -8.07 0.76 -22.21
CA THR A 232 -9.15 1.48 -21.53
C THR A 232 -9.94 0.56 -20.61
N ARG A 233 -10.67 1.15 -19.66
CA ARG A 233 -11.62 0.42 -18.81
C ARG A 233 -12.71 -0.29 -19.62
N ALA A 234 -13.21 0.33 -20.69
CA ALA A 234 -14.18 -0.28 -21.57
C ALA A 234 -13.63 -1.55 -22.22
N GLN A 235 -12.38 -1.51 -22.73
CA GLN A 235 -11.70 -2.67 -23.29
C GLN A 235 -11.46 -3.77 -22.22
N LEU A 236 -11.09 -3.39 -21.01
CA LEU A 236 -10.95 -4.34 -19.89
C LEU A 236 -12.29 -5.05 -19.61
N LYS A 237 -13.39 -4.30 -19.55
CA LYS A 237 -14.74 -4.82 -19.29
C LYS A 237 -15.22 -5.73 -20.41
N GLU A 238 -14.94 -5.37 -21.67
CA GLU A 238 -15.31 -6.15 -22.85
C GLU A 238 -14.52 -7.47 -22.93
N LYS A 239 -13.20 -7.41 -22.82
CA LYS A 239 -12.33 -8.57 -23.01
C LYS A 239 -12.29 -9.51 -21.80
N LEU A 240 -12.44 -8.98 -20.58
CA LEU A 240 -12.33 -9.72 -19.32
C LEU A 240 -13.54 -9.44 -18.39
N PRO A 241 -14.79 -9.69 -18.81
CA PRO A 241 -15.99 -9.27 -18.06
C PRO A 241 -16.09 -9.90 -16.66
N LYS A 242 -15.68 -11.16 -16.49
CA LYS A 242 -15.67 -11.84 -15.20
C LYS A 242 -14.62 -11.23 -14.26
N TYR A 243 -13.44 -10.91 -14.79
CA TYR A 243 -12.39 -10.27 -14.05
C TYR A 243 -12.73 -8.82 -13.70
N TYR A 244 -13.38 -8.08 -14.61
CA TYR A 244 -13.90 -6.74 -14.31
C TYR A 244 -14.86 -6.78 -13.12
N LYS A 245 -15.80 -7.74 -13.12
CA LYS A 245 -16.71 -7.93 -11.97
C LYS A 245 -15.95 -8.25 -10.69
N TYR A 246 -14.91 -9.10 -10.76
CA TYR A 246 -14.04 -9.38 -9.62
C TYR A 246 -13.38 -8.10 -9.08
N LEU A 247 -12.89 -7.19 -9.94
CA LEU A 247 -12.33 -5.91 -9.51
C LEU A 247 -13.38 -5.02 -8.84
N VAL A 248 -14.61 -4.98 -9.36
CA VAL A 248 -15.74 -4.29 -8.71
C VAL A 248 -15.97 -4.83 -7.29
N GLU A 249 -16.00 -6.15 -7.14
CA GLU A 249 -16.17 -6.80 -5.83
C GLU A 249 -14.96 -6.54 -4.90
N LEU A 250 -13.75 -6.60 -5.43
CA LEU A 250 -12.51 -6.37 -4.69
C LEU A 250 -12.41 -4.96 -4.12
N PHE A 251 -12.74 -3.94 -4.94
CA PHE A 251 -12.64 -2.54 -4.55
C PHE A 251 -13.94 -2.00 -3.94
N GLY A 252 -15.06 -2.74 -4.07
CA GLY A 252 -16.35 -2.39 -3.48
C GLY A 252 -17.14 -1.34 -4.24
N PHE A 253 -16.75 -0.98 -5.46
CA PHE A 253 -17.48 -0.03 -6.31
C PHE A 253 -17.25 -0.31 -7.80
N ASP A 254 -18.22 0.08 -8.63
CA ASP A 254 -18.07 0.12 -10.09
C ASP A 254 -17.81 1.58 -10.53
N PRO A 255 -16.63 1.92 -11.04
CA PRO A 255 -16.32 3.28 -11.46
C PRO A 255 -17.14 3.76 -12.67
N ASP A 256 -17.79 2.87 -13.40
CA ASP A 256 -18.69 3.21 -14.53
C ASP A 256 -20.15 3.36 -14.08
N ALA A 257 -20.49 3.03 -12.83
CA ALA A 257 -21.84 3.20 -12.32
C ALA A 257 -22.17 4.69 -12.08
N PRO A 258 -23.39 5.15 -12.39
CA PRO A 258 -23.81 6.49 -12.02
C PRO A 258 -23.64 6.71 -10.51
N ASN A 259 -22.89 7.73 -10.13
CA ASN A 259 -22.57 8.11 -8.74
C ASN A 259 -21.65 7.15 -7.95
N GLY A 260 -20.86 6.29 -8.62
CA GLY A 260 -19.97 5.37 -7.92
C GLY A 260 -20.68 4.56 -6.83
N THR A 261 -21.86 4.04 -7.14
CA THR A 261 -22.73 3.36 -6.17
C THR A 261 -21.95 2.24 -5.49
N PRO A 262 -21.76 2.27 -4.15
CA PRO A 262 -21.10 1.20 -3.44
C PRO A 262 -21.83 -0.11 -3.70
N VAL A 263 -21.13 -1.13 -4.20
CA VAL A 263 -21.68 -2.49 -4.23
C VAL A 263 -21.69 -2.98 -2.80
N ALA A 264 -22.84 -3.46 -2.31
CA ALA A 264 -22.95 -3.99 -0.96
C ALA A 264 -21.86 -5.06 -0.76
N SER A 265 -20.89 -4.74 0.09
CA SER A 265 -19.80 -5.64 0.45
C SER A 265 -20.41 -6.92 1.03
N THR A 266 -20.38 -8.00 0.28
CA THR A 266 -20.46 -9.33 0.87
C THR A 266 -19.18 -9.49 1.69
N SER A 267 -19.31 -9.69 2.97
CA SER A 267 -18.32 -9.51 4.05
C SER A 267 -17.08 -10.42 4.02
N SER A 268 -16.63 -10.83 2.83
CA SER A 268 -15.35 -11.52 2.62
C SER A 268 -14.86 -11.26 1.20
N PRO A 269 -13.56 -11.01 1.00
CA PRO A 269 -13.02 -10.97 -0.36
C PRO A 269 -13.32 -12.30 -1.07
N PRO A 270 -13.62 -12.28 -2.39
CA PRO A 270 -13.96 -13.49 -3.13
C PRO A 270 -12.88 -14.55 -2.95
N GLN A 271 -13.28 -15.72 -2.47
CA GLN A 271 -12.36 -16.84 -2.28
C GLN A 271 -12.05 -17.49 -3.63
N ALA A 272 -10.89 -18.15 -3.72
CA ALA A 272 -10.41 -18.83 -4.91
C ALA A 272 -11.41 -19.83 -5.55
N ALA A 273 -12.39 -20.32 -4.78
CA ALA A 273 -13.43 -21.19 -5.27
C ALA A 273 -14.31 -20.56 -6.38
N ASP A 274 -14.56 -19.26 -6.28
CA ASP A 274 -15.39 -18.54 -7.26
C ASP A 274 -14.65 -18.31 -8.58
N ALA A 275 -13.32 -18.20 -8.53
CA ALA A 275 -12.48 -18.12 -9.72
C ALA A 275 -12.45 -19.44 -10.51
N MET A 276 -12.47 -20.59 -9.81
CA MET A 276 -12.44 -21.91 -10.45
C MET A 276 -13.79 -22.29 -11.09
N THR A 277 -14.91 -21.91 -10.47
CA THR A 277 -16.24 -22.09 -11.08
C THR A 277 -16.49 -21.12 -12.24
N ALA A 278 -15.78 -19.99 -12.26
CA ALA A 278 -15.86 -19.02 -13.34
C ALA A 278 -15.10 -19.45 -14.60
N SER A 279 -14.08 -20.31 -14.49
CA SER A 279 -13.26 -20.77 -15.63
C SER A 279 -13.83 -21.99 -16.37
N GLY A 280 -14.91 -22.63 -15.88
CA GLY A 280 -15.60 -23.70 -16.60
C GLY A 280 -14.74 -24.96 -16.78
N LEU A 281 -13.95 -25.35 -15.77
CA LEU A 281 -13.32 -26.67 -15.67
C LEU A 281 -14.25 -27.67 -15.01
#